data_cd09a24801b335e0715891938092b953
#
_entry.id   cd09a24801b335e0715891938092b953
#
_cell.length_a   1.000
_cell.length_b   1.000
_cell.length_c   1.000
_cell.angle_alpha   90.00
_cell.angle_beta   90.00
_cell.angle_gamma   90.00
#
_symmetry.space_group_name_H-M   'P 1'
#
loop_
_entity.id
_entity.type
_entity.pdbx_description
1 polymer ?
#
loop_
_entity_poly.entity_id
_entity_poly.type
_entity_poly.pdbx_seq_one_letter_code
_entity_poly.pdbx_strand_id
1 'polypeptide(L)'
;MTQEELLIKKDRMRFVKNKLSANLALLAIVFDVFYFVSIYQSDVRDYYYTILTGTSILYNLVFMLACFLSSEGIKNYKGGYAWLMAGLGIGQIVRIFVIPAQAHATELKKVGRVMGDGQFAFVVTCLALSALCLLATAVIGGSRSRVLKQYKASLEKETA
;
A
#
# COMPACT_ATOMS: atom_id res chain seq x y z
N MET A 1 -42.04 11.91 2.75
CA MET A 1 -40.88 11.02 2.48
C MET A 1 -41.27 9.66 3.00
N THR A 2 -41.49 8.71 2.10
CA THR A 2 -41.88 7.33 2.43
C THR A 2 -40.74 6.58 3.10
N GLN A 3 -41.04 5.48 3.85
CA GLN A 3 -39.98 4.64 4.46
C GLN A 3 -39.03 4.10 3.41
N GLU A 4 -39.51 3.79 2.21
CA GLU A 4 -38.67 3.36 1.08
C GLU A 4 -37.67 4.43 0.62
N GLU A 5 -38.10 5.68 0.50
CA GLU A 5 -37.20 6.79 0.15
C GLU A 5 -36.10 7.02 1.20
N LEU A 6 -36.41 6.81 2.48
CA LEU A 6 -35.45 6.88 3.57
C LEU A 6 -34.43 5.75 3.50
N LEU A 7 -34.88 4.52 3.19
CA LEU A 7 -34.00 3.36 3.03
C LEU A 7 -33.06 3.55 1.83
N ILE A 8 -33.59 3.96 0.68
CA ILE A 8 -32.79 4.25 -0.52
C ILE A 8 -31.76 5.37 -0.25
N LYS A 9 -32.14 6.42 0.47
CA LYS A 9 -31.23 7.50 0.85
C LYS A 9 -30.15 7.05 1.83
N LYS A 10 -30.49 6.18 2.78
CA LYS A 10 -29.56 5.58 3.75
C LYS A 10 -28.57 4.66 3.05
N ASP A 11 -29.00 3.84 2.11
CA ASP A 11 -28.14 2.93 1.34
C ASP A 11 -27.23 3.69 0.36
N ARG A 12 -27.73 4.75 -0.28
CA ARG A 12 -26.89 5.65 -1.07
C ARG A 12 -25.78 6.28 -0.23
N MET A 13 -26.05 6.73 1.00
CA MET A 13 -25.05 7.29 1.90
C MET A 13 -24.01 6.26 2.34
N ARG A 14 -24.40 5.00 2.51
CA ARG A 14 -23.50 3.87 2.87
C ARG A 14 -22.43 3.63 1.81
N PHE A 15 -22.74 3.85 0.55
CA PHE A 15 -21.83 3.57 -0.59
C PHE A 15 -21.23 4.84 -1.22
N VAL A 16 -21.33 6.01 -0.57
CA VAL A 16 -20.83 7.27 -1.16
C VAL A 16 -19.33 7.22 -1.44
N LYS A 17 -18.51 6.79 -0.49
CA LYS A 17 -17.05 6.67 -0.67
C LYS A 17 -16.44 5.69 0.33
N ASN A 18 -15.50 4.86 -0.11
CA ASN A 18 -14.73 3.97 0.77
C ASN A 18 -13.49 4.67 1.34
N LYS A 19 -13.71 5.64 2.24
CA LYS A 19 -12.63 6.44 2.84
C LYS A 19 -11.65 5.61 3.66
N LEU A 20 -12.10 4.54 4.34
CA LEU A 20 -11.24 3.71 5.19
C LEU A 20 -10.12 3.06 4.38
N SER A 21 -10.46 2.38 3.28
CA SER A 21 -9.44 1.75 2.42
C SER A 21 -8.51 2.77 1.79
N ALA A 22 -9.03 3.94 1.37
CA ALA A 22 -8.19 4.99 0.82
C ALA A 22 -7.20 5.52 1.87
N ASN A 23 -7.63 5.76 3.11
CA ASN A 23 -6.76 6.25 4.18
C ASN A 23 -5.70 5.23 4.57
N LEU A 24 -6.02 3.93 4.60
CA LEU A 24 -5.02 2.88 4.83
C LEU A 24 -3.96 2.84 3.73
N ALA A 25 -4.35 3.03 2.47
CA ALA A 25 -3.40 3.11 1.37
C ALA A 25 -2.47 4.33 1.50
N LEU A 26 -3.00 5.49 1.90
CA LEU A 26 -2.19 6.69 2.16
C LEU A 26 -1.24 6.48 3.36
N LEU A 27 -1.69 5.79 4.41
CA LEU A 27 -0.84 5.44 5.54
C LEU A 27 0.31 4.52 5.13
N ALA A 28 0.09 3.60 4.19
CA ALA A 28 1.16 2.76 3.63
C ALA A 28 2.25 3.60 2.94
N ILE A 29 1.87 4.67 2.22
CA ILE A 29 2.82 5.62 1.63
C ILE A 29 3.66 6.31 2.70
N VAL A 30 3.05 6.71 3.82
CA VAL A 30 3.79 7.35 4.93
C VAL A 30 4.88 6.42 5.48
N PHE A 31 4.57 5.14 5.69
CA PHE A 31 5.58 4.16 6.13
C PHE A 31 6.66 3.93 5.07
N ASP A 32 6.32 3.93 3.79
CA ASP A 32 7.30 3.80 2.71
C ASP A 32 8.23 5.03 2.63
N VAL A 33 7.72 6.24 2.90
CA VAL A 33 8.54 7.46 2.99
C VAL A 33 9.54 7.36 4.15
N PHE A 34 9.14 6.86 5.33
CA PHE A 34 10.07 6.64 6.44
C PHE A 34 11.16 5.62 6.09
N TYR A 35 10.79 4.52 5.44
CA TYR A 35 11.75 3.57 4.91
C TYR A 35 12.73 4.27 3.95
N PHE A 36 12.22 5.00 2.97
CA PHE A 36 13.01 5.70 1.97
C PHE A 36 14.02 6.65 2.61
N VAL A 37 13.57 7.53 3.52
CA VAL A 37 14.43 8.47 4.22
C VAL A 37 15.53 7.75 5.01
N SER A 38 15.19 6.68 5.73
CA SER A 38 16.15 5.91 6.52
C SER A 38 17.25 5.27 5.65
N ILE A 39 16.91 4.75 4.48
CA ILE A 39 17.89 4.14 3.55
C ILE A 39 18.79 5.20 2.94
N TYR A 40 18.23 6.34 2.50
CA TYR A 40 18.99 7.36 1.75
C TYR A 40 19.77 8.35 2.61
N GLN A 41 19.53 8.39 3.92
CA GLN A 41 20.34 9.16 4.88
C GLN A 41 21.47 8.34 5.51
N SER A 42 21.64 7.08 5.14
CA SER A 42 22.61 6.16 5.74
C SER A 42 23.70 5.73 4.76
N ASP A 43 24.76 5.09 5.30
CA ASP A 43 25.87 4.53 4.54
C ASP A 43 25.45 3.42 3.54
N VAL A 44 24.24 2.90 3.69
CA VAL A 44 23.62 1.96 2.73
C VAL A 44 23.57 2.54 1.32
N ARG A 45 23.30 3.85 1.21
CA ARG A 45 23.30 4.56 -0.08
C ARG A 45 24.65 4.49 -0.78
N ASP A 46 25.73 4.69 -0.04
CA ASP A 46 27.08 4.77 -0.62
C ASP A 46 27.60 3.38 -1.01
N TYR A 47 27.14 2.32 -0.33
CA TYR A 47 27.48 0.93 -0.64
C TYR A 47 26.79 0.40 -1.90
N TYR A 48 25.48 0.65 -2.04
CA TYR A 48 24.71 0.23 -3.22
C TYR A 48 24.78 1.27 -4.32
N TYR A 49 25.96 1.35 -4.96
CA TYR A 49 26.33 2.40 -5.90
C TYR A 49 25.36 2.59 -7.08
N THR A 50 25.20 3.86 -7.48
CA THR A 50 24.55 4.51 -8.65
C THR A 50 23.37 3.79 -9.34
N ILE A 51 23.52 2.59 -9.88
CA ILE A 51 22.46 1.90 -10.65
C ILE A 51 21.38 1.34 -9.71
N LEU A 52 21.76 0.63 -8.65
CA LEU A 52 20.81 0.07 -7.70
C LEU A 52 20.09 1.17 -6.90
N THR A 53 20.81 2.23 -6.55
CA THR A 53 20.23 3.42 -5.91
C THR A 53 19.24 4.13 -6.83
N GLY A 54 19.62 4.39 -8.08
CA GLY A 54 18.74 5.01 -9.08
C GLY A 54 17.48 4.17 -9.36
N THR A 55 17.64 2.85 -9.51
CA THR A 55 16.51 1.93 -9.70
C THR A 55 15.59 1.91 -8.47
N SER A 56 16.14 1.96 -7.27
CA SER A 56 15.36 2.00 -6.03
C SER A 56 14.59 3.30 -5.86
N ILE A 57 15.15 4.45 -6.26
CA ILE A 57 14.46 5.74 -6.28
C ILE A 57 13.28 5.68 -7.26
N LEU A 58 13.53 5.21 -8.49
CA LEU A 58 12.49 5.08 -9.50
C LEU A 58 11.37 4.15 -9.04
N TYR A 59 11.73 3.00 -8.45
CA TYR A 59 10.75 2.08 -7.87
C TYR A 59 9.89 2.76 -6.80
N ASN A 60 10.50 3.53 -5.88
CA ASN A 60 9.74 4.25 -4.84
C ASN A 60 8.77 5.26 -5.42
N LEU A 61 9.18 6.03 -6.43
CA LEU A 61 8.31 7.00 -7.09
C LEU A 61 7.12 6.31 -7.77
N VAL A 62 7.38 5.24 -8.53
CA VAL A 62 6.33 4.44 -9.19
C VAL A 62 5.41 3.79 -8.17
N PHE A 63 5.96 3.25 -7.08
CA PHE A 63 5.19 2.64 -5.99
C PHE A 63 4.25 3.66 -5.33
N MET A 64 4.76 4.83 -4.93
CA MET A 64 3.95 5.88 -4.30
C MET A 64 2.85 6.39 -5.24
N LEU A 65 3.17 6.58 -6.52
CA LEU A 65 2.19 6.97 -7.53
C LEU A 65 1.11 5.90 -7.72
N ALA A 66 1.51 4.62 -7.83
CA ALA A 66 0.58 3.51 -7.96
C ALA A 66 -0.33 3.38 -6.73
N CYS A 67 0.20 3.53 -5.51
CA CYS A 67 -0.57 3.55 -4.28
C CYS A 67 -1.57 4.71 -4.25
N PHE A 68 -1.13 5.92 -4.62
CA PHE A 68 -2.00 7.10 -4.64
C PHE A 68 -3.15 6.95 -5.64
N LEU A 69 -2.85 6.60 -6.89
CA LEU A 69 -3.88 6.39 -7.92
C LEU A 69 -4.84 5.26 -7.53
N SER A 70 -4.32 4.19 -6.94
CA SER A 70 -5.13 3.06 -6.49
C SER A 70 -6.00 3.41 -5.30
N SER A 71 -5.55 4.30 -4.40
CA SER A 71 -6.35 4.79 -3.27
C SER A 71 -7.61 5.52 -3.77
N GLU A 72 -7.48 6.36 -4.79
CA GLU A 72 -8.64 7.03 -5.41
C GLU A 72 -9.54 6.04 -6.17
N GLY A 73 -8.98 5.03 -6.81
CA GLY A 73 -9.74 3.97 -7.46
C GLY A 73 -10.58 3.14 -6.47
N ILE A 74 -9.99 2.73 -5.35
CA ILE A 74 -10.66 1.98 -4.28
C ILE A 74 -11.71 2.83 -3.56
N LYS A 75 -11.42 4.10 -3.33
CA LYS A 75 -12.37 5.07 -2.77
C LYS A 75 -13.68 5.13 -3.56
N ASN A 76 -13.59 4.96 -4.88
CA ASN A 76 -14.72 4.93 -5.81
C ASN A 76 -15.21 3.49 -6.13
N TYR A 77 -14.91 2.50 -5.29
CA TYR A 77 -15.33 1.10 -5.43
C TYR A 77 -14.92 0.39 -6.73
N LYS A 78 -13.84 0.82 -7.37
CA LYS A 78 -13.30 0.13 -8.55
C LYS A 78 -12.51 -1.10 -8.10
N GLY A 79 -13.12 -2.29 -8.19
CA GLY A 79 -12.58 -3.57 -7.65
C GLY A 79 -11.23 -4.00 -8.23
N GLY A 80 -10.88 -3.60 -9.45
CA GLY A 80 -9.57 -3.90 -10.05
C GLY A 80 -8.39 -3.34 -9.25
N TYR A 81 -8.55 -2.18 -8.63
CA TYR A 81 -7.51 -1.59 -7.79
C TYR A 81 -7.23 -2.36 -6.49
N ALA A 82 -8.17 -3.19 -6.03
CA ALA A 82 -7.92 -4.06 -4.88
C ALA A 82 -6.83 -5.11 -5.19
N TRP A 83 -6.82 -5.67 -6.41
CA TRP A 83 -5.77 -6.58 -6.85
C TRP A 83 -4.41 -5.88 -7.00
N LEU A 84 -4.42 -4.65 -7.51
CA LEU A 84 -3.19 -3.86 -7.59
C LEU A 84 -2.61 -3.58 -6.21
N MET A 85 -3.45 -3.23 -5.22
CA MET A 85 -3.01 -3.05 -3.83
C MET A 85 -2.47 -4.33 -3.21
N ALA A 86 -3.06 -5.49 -3.51
CA ALA A 86 -2.53 -6.78 -3.06
C ALA A 86 -1.14 -7.04 -3.65
N GLY A 87 -0.95 -6.79 -4.95
CA GLY A 87 0.35 -6.91 -5.63
C GLY A 87 1.41 -5.97 -5.04
N LEU A 88 1.05 -4.71 -4.79
CA LEU A 88 1.94 -3.73 -4.14
C LEU A 88 2.31 -4.15 -2.70
N GLY A 89 1.35 -4.69 -1.93
CA GLY A 89 1.62 -5.20 -0.58
C GLY A 89 2.58 -6.40 -0.58
N ILE A 90 2.42 -7.34 -1.50
CA ILE A 90 3.38 -8.45 -1.70
C ILE A 90 4.74 -7.90 -2.12
N GLY A 91 4.78 -6.93 -3.02
CA GLY A 91 6.01 -6.25 -3.45
C GLY A 91 6.79 -5.64 -2.28
N GLN A 92 6.12 -5.04 -1.30
CA GLN A 92 6.78 -4.52 -0.10
C GLN A 92 7.40 -5.63 0.77
N ILE A 93 6.75 -6.79 0.85
CA ILE A 93 7.31 -7.95 1.57
C ILE A 93 8.58 -8.44 0.85
N VAL A 94 8.53 -8.62 -0.47
CA VAL A 94 9.69 -9.05 -1.27
C VAL A 94 10.84 -8.05 -1.12
N ARG A 95 10.55 -6.77 -1.05
CA ARG A 95 11.54 -5.70 -0.92
C ARG A 95 12.37 -5.78 0.36
N ILE A 96 11.85 -6.35 1.44
CA ILE A 96 12.60 -6.58 2.68
C ILE A 96 13.85 -7.42 2.41
N PHE A 97 13.75 -8.39 1.49
CA PHE A 97 14.84 -9.30 1.16
C PHE A 97 15.84 -8.76 0.13
N VAL A 98 15.48 -7.70 -0.60
CA VAL A 98 16.34 -7.17 -1.67
C VAL A 98 17.45 -6.26 -1.12
N ILE A 99 17.11 -5.14 -0.48
CA ILE A 99 18.12 -4.19 0.05
C ILE A 99 18.35 -4.40 1.54
N PRO A 100 17.33 -4.33 2.42
CA PRO A 100 17.54 -4.38 3.86
C PRO A 100 18.27 -5.65 4.34
N ALA A 101 17.80 -6.83 3.90
CA ALA A 101 18.39 -8.10 4.30
C ALA A 101 19.83 -8.25 3.81
N GLN A 102 20.11 -7.86 2.56
CA GLN A 102 21.45 -7.91 1.99
C GLN A 102 22.39 -6.91 2.67
N ALA A 103 21.95 -5.68 2.90
CA ALA A 103 22.74 -4.66 3.57
C ALA A 103 23.08 -5.04 5.02
N HIS A 104 22.13 -5.69 5.71
CA HIS A 104 22.34 -6.19 7.06
C HIS A 104 23.32 -7.39 7.10
N ALA A 105 23.26 -8.29 6.12
CA ALA A 105 24.14 -9.44 6.00
C ALA A 105 25.56 -9.09 5.54
N THR A 106 25.79 -7.92 4.96
CA THR A 106 27.09 -7.53 4.40
C THR A 106 27.97 -6.86 5.45
N GLU A 107 29.15 -7.43 5.69
CA GLU A 107 30.18 -6.86 6.57
C GLU A 107 31.36 -6.31 5.75
N LEU A 108 31.69 -5.04 5.98
CA LEU A 108 32.85 -4.39 5.38
C LEU A 108 34.02 -4.38 6.38
N LYS A 109 35.21 -4.80 5.94
CA LYS A 109 36.44 -4.93 6.77
C LYS A 109 36.85 -3.64 7.51
N LYS A 110 36.41 -2.47 7.06
CA LYS A 110 36.78 -1.16 7.64
C LYS A 110 35.66 -0.46 8.44
N VAL A 111 34.40 -0.80 8.21
CA VAL A 111 33.25 -0.03 8.72
C VAL A 111 32.29 -0.91 9.54
N GLY A 112 32.45 -2.23 9.50
CA GLY A 112 31.49 -3.16 10.11
C GLY A 112 30.31 -3.47 9.17
N ARG A 113 29.14 -3.69 9.74
CA ARG A 113 27.91 -3.95 8.94
C ARG A 113 27.46 -2.69 8.22
N VAL A 114 27.07 -2.83 6.95
CA VAL A 114 26.53 -1.75 6.12
C VAL A 114 25.23 -1.18 6.70
N MET A 115 24.42 -2.06 7.31
CA MET A 115 23.19 -1.67 8.03
C MET A 115 23.22 -2.24 9.46
N GLY A 116 23.20 -1.38 10.45
CA GLY A 116 23.15 -1.78 11.87
C GLY A 116 21.81 -2.40 12.27
N ASP A 117 21.81 -3.17 13.37
CA ASP A 117 20.63 -3.92 13.85
C ASP A 117 19.40 -3.01 14.10
N GLY A 118 19.62 -1.83 14.69
CA GLY A 118 18.53 -0.86 14.96
C GLY A 118 17.92 -0.30 13.68
N GLN A 119 18.74 0.05 12.70
CA GLN A 119 18.27 0.53 11.40
C GLN A 119 17.53 -0.57 10.63
N PHE A 120 18.06 -1.79 10.63
CA PHE A 120 17.41 -2.93 10.01
C PHE A 120 16.03 -3.19 10.60
N ALA A 121 15.93 -3.24 11.94
CA ALA A 121 14.64 -3.41 12.62
C ALA A 121 13.64 -2.31 12.26
N PHE A 122 14.06 -1.05 12.24
CA PHE A 122 13.21 0.08 11.85
C PHE A 122 12.71 -0.03 10.41
N VAL A 123 13.62 -0.29 9.47
CA VAL A 123 13.32 -0.41 8.04
C VAL A 123 12.37 -1.57 7.76
N VAL A 124 12.62 -2.75 8.34
CA VAL A 124 11.75 -3.92 8.21
C VAL A 124 10.37 -3.64 8.80
N THR A 125 10.30 -2.98 9.94
CA THR A 125 9.03 -2.58 10.56
C THR A 125 8.24 -1.64 9.66
N CYS A 126 8.87 -0.63 9.08
CA CYS A 126 8.21 0.29 8.15
C CYS A 126 7.65 -0.44 6.91
N LEU A 127 8.45 -1.31 6.29
CA LEU A 127 8.01 -2.09 5.12
C LEU A 127 6.88 -3.08 5.48
N ALA A 128 6.96 -3.74 6.64
CA ALA A 128 5.93 -4.66 7.12
C ALA A 128 4.61 -3.93 7.40
N LEU A 129 4.65 -2.77 8.06
CA LEU A 129 3.46 -1.95 8.31
C LEU A 129 2.86 -1.42 7.00
N SER A 130 3.69 -0.98 6.04
CA SER A 130 3.23 -0.59 4.71
C SER A 130 2.53 -1.75 4.02
N ALA A 131 3.14 -2.95 4.01
CA ALA A 131 2.55 -4.16 3.42
C ALA A 131 1.21 -4.52 4.07
N LEU A 132 1.12 -4.51 5.40
CA LEU A 132 -0.11 -4.78 6.15
C LEU A 132 -1.22 -3.79 5.80
N CYS A 133 -0.92 -2.50 5.72
CA CYS A 133 -1.87 -1.47 5.32
C CYS A 133 -2.41 -1.70 3.89
N LEU A 134 -1.53 -2.08 2.94
CA LEU A 134 -1.91 -2.35 1.56
C LEU A 134 -2.76 -3.62 1.43
N LEU A 135 -2.38 -4.70 2.11
CA LEU A 135 -3.15 -5.94 2.13
C LEU A 135 -4.53 -5.75 2.79
N ALA A 136 -4.59 -5.02 3.91
CA ALA A 136 -5.86 -4.65 4.54
C ALA A 136 -6.72 -3.80 3.59
N THR A 137 -6.12 -2.84 2.88
CA THR A 137 -6.80 -2.05 1.84
C THR A 137 -7.37 -2.93 0.73
N ALA A 138 -6.60 -3.91 0.25
CA ALA A 138 -7.02 -4.85 -0.78
C ALA A 138 -8.22 -5.69 -0.33
N VAL A 139 -8.18 -6.24 0.87
CA VAL A 139 -9.27 -7.07 1.43
C VAL A 139 -10.53 -6.23 1.67
N ILE A 140 -10.42 -5.10 2.37
CA ILE A 140 -11.57 -4.24 2.69
C ILE A 140 -12.14 -3.61 1.41
N GLY A 141 -11.27 -3.12 0.51
CA GLY A 141 -11.67 -2.52 -0.76
C GLY A 141 -12.33 -3.52 -1.69
N GLY A 142 -11.78 -4.72 -1.79
CA GLY A 142 -12.31 -5.81 -2.60
C GLY A 142 -13.67 -6.31 -2.10
N SER A 143 -13.81 -6.55 -0.79
CA SER A 143 -15.06 -7.01 -0.18
C SER A 143 -16.17 -5.97 -0.35
N ARG A 144 -15.91 -4.70 -0.07
CA ARG A 144 -16.90 -3.62 -0.24
C ARG A 144 -17.30 -3.41 -1.71
N SER A 145 -16.35 -3.54 -2.64
CA SER A 145 -16.66 -3.46 -4.08
C SER A 145 -17.56 -4.61 -4.54
N ARG A 146 -17.37 -5.82 -4.00
CA ARG A 146 -18.24 -6.98 -4.27
C ARG A 146 -19.65 -6.76 -3.75
N VAL A 147 -19.79 -6.28 -2.51
CA VAL A 147 -21.09 -5.97 -1.90
C VAL A 147 -21.86 -4.94 -2.72
N LEU A 148 -21.17 -3.86 -3.17
CA LEU A 148 -21.82 -2.86 -4.03
C LEU A 148 -22.26 -3.45 -5.37
N LYS A 149 -21.45 -4.34 -5.97
CA LYS A 149 -21.81 -4.99 -7.25
C LYS A 149 -23.03 -5.90 -7.09
N GLN A 150 -23.12 -6.65 -6.00
CA GLN A 150 -24.28 -7.50 -5.67
C GLN A 150 -25.54 -6.65 -5.45
N TYR A 151 -25.42 -5.54 -4.70
CA TYR A 151 -26.53 -4.63 -4.47
C TYR A 151 -27.08 -4.03 -5.77
N LYS A 152 -26.20 -3.60 -6.69
CA LYS A 152 -26.62 -3.12 -8.00
C LYS A 152 -27.34 -4.18 -8.82
N ALA A 153 -26.83 -5.41 -8.82
CA ALA A 153 -27.46 -6.52 -9.52
C ALA A 153 -28.84 -6.93 -8.96
N SER A 154 -29.07 -6.74 -7.64
CA SER A 154 -30.39 -6.96 -7.05
C SER A 154 -31.39 -5.89 -7.49
N LEU A 155 -30.98 -4.63 -7.53
CA LEU A 155 -31.84 -3.53 -8.01
C LEU A 155 -32.24 -3.69 -9.49
N GLU A 156 -31.30 -4.13 -10.35
CA GLU A 156 -31.59 -4.39 -11.76
C GLU A 156 -32.64 -5.51 -11.95
N LYS A 157 -32.64 -6.52 -11.07
CA LYS A 157 -33.62 -7.60 -11.08
C LYS A 157 -35.02 -7.19 -10.60
N GLU A 158 -35.10 -6.20 -9.69
CA GLU A 158 -36.38 -5.69 -9.20
C GLU A 158 -37.04 -4.71 -10.18
N THR A 159 -36.24 -4.12 -11.08
CA THR A 159 -36.72 -3.16 -12.07
C THR A 159 -37.02 -3.78 -13.46
N ALA A 160 -36.66 -5.04 -13.67
CA ALA A 160 -36.94 -5.82 -14.90
C ALA A 160 -38.15 -6.72 -14.73
#